data_c163dbbcdf9847eff6de91493d698eda
#
_entry.id   c163dbbcdf9847eff6de91493d698eda
#
_cell.length_a   1.000
_cell.length_b   1.000
_cell.length_c   1.000
_cell.angle_alpha   90.00
_cell.angle_beta   90.00
_cell.angle_gamma   90.00
#
_symmetry.space_group_name_H-M   'P 1'
#
loop_
_entity.id
_entity.type
_entity.pdbx_description
1 polymer ?
#
loop_
_entity_poly.entity_id
_entity_poly.type
_entity_poly.pdbx_seq_one_letter_code
_entity_poly.pdbx_strand_id
1 'polypeptide(L)'
;MIKRQKYHLEPDRGLLNDPNGLVFYKDMYHVFFQWNRFEKNHSYKEWGHFTSKDLLHWNWEGSALLPDQFYEQNGVYSGSALIKDGQLRLFYTGNNKSGGVRKSSQCLAVTEDGKTFQKKGIVLSTPAEFTEHFRDPKVWQDGDNYYMVIGAQMKNGRGSVALCSSKDAENWKFELVLAKSKEYEMVECPDYFQVDGQGILLYCPQHRDNERDSSLCSFSAYKEFDFNDIVSGKIEDSNVQNLDEGRKKMDQGFDFYAPQTFTSPDGRKILFAWMSRMEEEEEKLFGEGESSIHCMTLPRELSYRNGELCQLPVRELEKSLCIHKISEQERQSGEIILKNRVYCAKLSNLQNETSFKIEFQNREVILEYKKVEKIIS
;
A
#
# COMPACT_ATOMS: atom_id res chain seq x y z
N MET A 1 -15.08 -8.73 24.93
CA MET A 1 -15.44 -7.77 23.87
C MET A 1 -14.12 -7.36 23.22
N ILE A 2 -13.95 -7.66 21.94
CA ILE A 2 -12.79 -7.25 21.17
C ILE A 2 -12.82 -5.72 21.08
N LYS A 3 -11.77 -5.05 21.55
CA LYS A 3 -11.69 -3.60 21.54
C LYS A 3 -11.18 -3.19 20.15
N ARG A 4 -12.05 -2.65 19.29
CA ARG A 4 -11.67 -2.15 17.99
C ARG A 4 -10.76 -0.92 18.11
N GLN A 5 -9.86 -0.79 17.17
CA GLN A 5 -9.04 0.41 17.01
C GLN A 5 -9.96 1.62 16.74
N LYS A 6 -9.75 2.70 17.46
CA LYS A 6 -10.62 3.88 17.36
C LYS A 6 -10.42 4.66 16.07
N TYR A 7 -9.21 4.71 15.56
CA TYR A 7 -8.82 5.57 14.44
C TYR A 7 -8.26 4.80 13.23
N HIS A 8 -7.94 3.51 13.39
CA HIS A 8 -7.42 2.68 12.33
C HIS A 8 -8.55 1.87 11.67
N LEU A 9 -8.49 1.72 10.35
CA LEU A 9 -9.44 0.88 9.63
C LEU A 9 -9.11 -0.59 9.81
N GLU A 10 -10.06 -1.34 10.30
CA GLU A 10 -9.97 -2.80 10.45
C GLU A 10 -11.32 -3.45 10.11
N PRO A 11 -11.34 -4.63 9.48
CA PRO A 11 -12.58 -5.36 9.20
C PRO A 11 -13.09 -6.04 10.47
N ASP A 12 -14.35 -6.48 10.43
CA ASP A 12 -14.96 -7.22 11.53
C ASP A 12 -14.36 -8.60 11.77
N ARG A 13 -13.74 -9.18 10.74
CA ARG A 13 -13.18 -10.53 10.76
C ARG A 13 -12.14 -10.71 9.67
N GLY A 14 -11.33 -11.76 9.85
CA GLY A 14 -10.37 -12.23 8.86
C GLY A 14 -9.10 -11.39 8.82
N LEU A 15 -8.46 -11.33 7.66
CA LEU A 15 -7.19 -10.64 7.47
C LEU A 15 -7.34 -9.47 6.51
N LEU A 16 -6.93 -8.27 6.95
CA LEU A 16 -6.74 -7.10 6.12
C LEU A 16 -5.26 -6.97 5.75
N ASN A 17 -4.95 -6.63 4.49
CA ASN A 17 -3.61 -6.20 4.11
C ASN A 17 -3.67 -4.96 3.20
N ASP A 18 -3.02 -4.92 2.06
CA ASP A 18 -2.76 -3.74 1.24
C ASP A 18 -3.96 -2.81 1.05
N PRO A 19 -3.80 -1.50 1.22
CA PRO A 19 -4.76 -0.51 0.74
C PRO A 19 -4.83 -0.54 -0.79
N ASN A 20 -6.02 -0.36 -1.33
CA ASN A 20 -6.29 -0.43 -2.75
C ASN A 20 -7.24 0.67 -3.18
N GLY A 21 -7.16 1.09 -4.43
CA GLY A 21 -8.19 1.91 -5.05
C GLY A 21 -8.53 3.19 -4.30
N LEU A 22 -7.58 3.79 -3.62
CA LEU A 22 -7.77 5.01 -2.83
C LEU A 22 -8.20 6.16 -3.74
N VAL A 23 -9.31 6.81 -3.42
CA VAL A 23 -9.85 7.88 -4.26
C VAL A 23 -10.89 8.73 -3.52
N PHE A 24 -11.05 9.98 -3.94
CA PHE A 24 -12.23 10.78 -3.61
C PHE A 24 -13.18 10.77 -4.82
N TYR A 25 -14.38 10.25 -4.62
CA TYR A 25 -15.38 10.10 -5.67
C TYR A 25 -16.80 10.34 -5.12
N LYS A 26 -17.60 11.14 -5.82
CA LYS A 26 -18.99 11.48 -5.42
C LYS A 26 -19.10 11.92 -3.95
N ASP A 27 -18.28 12.92 -3.58
CA ASP A 27 -18.23 13.54 -2.26
C ASP A 27 -17.88 12.58 -1.10
N MET A 28 -17.25 11.47 -1.42
CA MET A 28 -16.79 10.47 -0.46
C MET A 28 -15.34 10.09 -0.71
N TYR A 29 -14.58 9.88 0.35
CA TYR A 29 -13.33 9.16 0.32
C TYR A 29 -13.63 7.67 0.28
N HIS A 30 -13.00 6.95 -0.62
CA HIS A 30 -13.08 5.50 -0.77
C HIS A 30 -11.72 4.89 -0.44
N VAL A 31 -11.72 3.91 0.45
CA VAL A 31 -10.57 3.07 0.77
C VAL A 31 -10.99 1.63 0.55
N PHE A 32 -10.41 1.02 -0.47
CA PHE A 32 -10.51 -0.43 -0.64
C PHE A 32 -9.28 -1.08 -0.04
N PHE A 33 -9.36 -2.38 0.21
CA PHE A 33 -8.23 -3.13 0.76
C PHE A 33 -8.34 -4.61 0.43
N GLN A 34 -7.22 -5.29 0.40
CA GLN A 34 -7.20 -6.73 0.30
C GLN A 34 -7.76 -7.37 1.57
N TRP A 35 -8.70 -8.27 1.41
CA TRP A 35 -9.39 -8.91 2.52
C TRP A 35 -9.54 -10.42 2.32
N ASN A 36 -9.12 -11.19 3.33
CA ASN A 36 -9.57 -12.55 3.51
C ASN A 36 -10.63 -12.56 4.60
N ARG A 37 -11.92 -12.63 4.21
CA ARG A 37 -13.03 -12.60 5.16
C ARG A 37 -13.20 -13.88 5.95
N PHE A 38 -12.60 -14.97 5.50
CA PHE A 38 -12.83 -16.31 6.05
C PHE A 38 -11.78 -16.72 7.07
N GLU A 39 -10.51 -16.37 6.79
CA GLU A 39 -9.35 -16.82 7.55
C GLU A 39 -8.39 -15.67 7.84
N LYS A 40 -7.55 -15.85 8.85
CA LYS A 40 -6.51 -14.89 9.23
C LYS A 40 -5.17 -15.21 8.52
N ASN A 41 -5.24 -15.47 7.22
CA ASN A 41 -4.10 -15.80 6.38
C ASN A 41 -4.28 -15.27 4.94
N HIS A 42 -3.29 -15.48 4.09
CA HIS A 42 -3.29 -14.98 2.71
C HIS A 42 -3.86 -15.96 1.66
N SER A 43 -4.63 -16.97 2.07
CA SER A 43 -5.15 -18.02 1.17
C SER A 43 -6.26 -17.54 0.22
N TYR A 44 -6.97 -16.48 0.59
CA TYR A 44 -8.07 -15.89 -0.17
C TYR A 44 -7.91 -14.38 -0.23
N LYS A 45 -8.26 -13.76 -1.35
CA LYS A 45 -8.18 -12.30 -1.55
C LYS A 45 -9.38 -11.77 -2.34
N GLU A 46 -10.07 -10.83 -1.73
CA GLU A 46 -11.08 -9.96 -2.33
C GLU A 46 -10.79 -8.52 -1.93
N TRP A 47 -11.56 -7.55 -2.44
CA TRP A 47 -11.48 -6.18 -1.95
C TRP A 47 -12.64 -5.88 -1.00
N GLY A 48 -12.31 -5.55 0.24
CA GLY A 48 -13.20 -4.88 1.19
C GLY A 48 -13.23 -3.38 0.90
N HIS A 49 -14.24 -2.67 1.43
CA HIS A 49 -14.49 -1.28 1.09
C HIS A 49 -14.97 -0.46 2.29
N PHE A 50 -14.30 0.64 2.56
CA PHE A 50 -14.72 1.68 3.48
C PHE A 50 -14.96 2.99 2.74
N THR A 51 -15.91 3.79 3.26
CA THR A 51 -16.17 5.17 2.78
C THR A 51 -16.18 6.16 3.92
N SER A 52 -15.77 7.41 3.64
CA SER A 52 -15.81 8.51 4.61
C SER A 52 -16.09 9.84 3.91
N LYS A 53 -16.72 10.77 4.62
CA LYS A 53 -16.84 12.17 4.20
C LYS A 53 -15.69 13.05 4.68
N ASP A 54 -14.97 12.62 5.70
CA ASP A 54 -14.07 13.48 6.48
C ASP A 54 -12.75 12.84 6.90
N LEU A 55 -12.42 11.63 6.40
CA LEU A 55 -11.23 10.86 6.77
C LEU A 55 -11.18 10.41 8.25
N LEU A 56 -12.23 10.69 9.03
CA LEU A 56 -12.33 10.34 10.46
C LEU A 56 -13.38 9.29 10.73
N HIS A 57 -14.58 9.50 10.16
CA HIS A 57 -15.73 8.65 10.38
C HIS A 57 -15.95 7.77 9.15
N TRP A 58 -15.73 6.48 9.33
CA TRP A 58 -15.73 5.50 8.26
C TRP A 58 -16.97 4.61 8.32
N ASN A 59 -17.58 4.40 7.15
CA ASN A 59 -18.66 3.45 6.96
C ASN A 59 -18.09 2.19 6.31
N TRP A 60 -18.48 1.04 6.82
CA TRP A 60 -18.21 -0.25 6.20
C TRP A 60 -19.24 -0.54 5.11
N GLU A 61 -18.78 -0.69 3.87
CA GLU A 61 -19.65 -0.93 2.70
C GLU A 61 -19.70 -2.41 2.29
N GLY A 62 -18.86 -3.25 2.90
CA GLY A 62 -18.79 -4.67 2.55
C GLY A 62 -17.74 -4.97 1.49
N SER A 63 -18.01 -6.01 0.69
CA SER A 63 -17.12 -6.44 -0.40
C SER A 63 -17.41 -5.67 -1.68
N ALA A 64 -16.35 -5.14 -2.30
CA ALA A 64 -16.43 -4.46 -3.59
C ALA A 64 -16.13 -5.39 -4.77
N LEU A 65 -15.04 -6.15 -4.71
CA LEU A 65 -14.60 -7.05 -5.78
C LEU A 65 -14.37 -8.46 -5.23
N LEU A 66 -15.15 -9.42 -5.70
CA LEU A 66 -15.01 -10.85 -5.38
C LEU A 66 -14.20 -11.56 -6.46
N PRO A 67 -13.44 -12.63 -6.16
CA PRO A 67 -12.71 -13.42 -7.15
C PRO A 67 -13.66 -14.40 -7.89
N ASP A 68 -14.60 -13.88 -8.66
CA ASP A 68 -15.69 -14.59 -9.31
C ASP A 68 -15.48 -14.85 -10.82
N GLN A 69 -14.38 -14.33 -11.38
CA GLN A 69 -14.04 -14.53 -12.79
C GLN A 69 -12.89 -15.52 -12.95
N PHE A 70 -12.83 -16.19 -14.10
CA PHE A 70 -11.83 -17.24 -14.38
C PHE A 70 -10.38 -16.73 -14.29
N TYR A 71 -10.12 -15.46 -14.55
CA TYR A 71 -8.78 -14.86 -14.53
C TYR A 71 -8.30 -14.45 -13.13
N GLU A 72 -9.14 -14.58 -12.11
CA GLU A 72 -8.87 -14.16 -10.73
C GLU A 72 -9.33 -15.16 -9.65
N GLN A 73 -9.55 -16.42 -10.03
CA GLN A 73 -10.07 -17.47 -9.12
C GLN A 73 -9.25 -17.67 -7.85
N ASN A 74 -7.97 -17.28 -7.87
CA ASN A 74 -7.07 -17.35 -6.73
C ASN A 74 -6.82 -15.97 -6.08
N GLY A 75 -7.65 -15.00 -6.38
CA GLY A 75 -7.71 -13.71 -5.68
C GLY A 75 -7.76 -12.48 -6.60
N VAL A 76 -8.48 -11.49 -6.13
CA VAL A 76 -8.42 -10.10 -6.60
C VAL A 76 -7.30 -9.42 -5.83
N TYR A 77 -6.13 -9.27 -6.47
CA TYR A 77 -4.94 -8.71 -5.84
C TYR A 77 -4.92 -7.18 -5.91
N SER A 78 -3.90 -6.58 -5.33
CA SER A 78 -3.79 -5.13 -5.16
C SER A 78 -3.87 -4.35 -6.45
N GLY A 79 -4.25 -3.08 -6.32
CA GLY A 79 -4.41 -2.17 -7.42
C GLY A 79 -4.90 -0.79 -7.00
N SER A 80 -5.23 0.06 -7.96
CA SER A 80 -5.50 1.48 -7.75
C SER A 80 -6.78 1.96 -8.46
N ALA A 81 -7.12 3.23 -8.26
CA ALA A 81 -8.29 3.86 -8.82
C ALA A 81 -7.94 5.03 -9.76
N LEU A 82 -8.79 5.26 -10.73
CA LEU A 82 -8.76 6.41 -11.63
C LEU A 82 -10.20 6.88 -11.90
N ILE A 83 -10.42 8.18 -11.94
CA ILE A 83 -11.69 8.75 -12.41
C ILE A 83 -11.52 9.18 -13.87
N LYS A 84 -12.38 8.66 -14.74
CA LYS A 84 -12.44 9.05 -16.15
C LYS A 84 -13.89 9.21 -16.60
N ASP A 85 -14.19 10.32 -17.24
CA ASP A 85 -15.52 10.64 -17.77
C ASP A 85 -16.64 10.50 -16.71
N GLY A 86 -16.36 10.91 -15.46
CA GLY A 86 -17.30 10.82 -14.34
C GLY A 86 -17.50 9.40 -13.77
N GLN A 87 -16.81 8.41 -14.29
CA GLN A 87 -16.86 7.02 -13.85
C GLN A 87 -15.61 6.65 -13.04
N LEU A 88 -15.80 5.98 -11.92
CA LEU A 88 -14.71 5.41 -11.15
C LEU A 88 -14.25 4.10 -11.77
N ARG A 89 -12.95 3.98 -12.02
CA ARG A 89 -12.28 2.82 -12.62
C ARG A 89 -11.32 2.23 -11.59
N LEU A 90 -11.44 0.94 -11.30
CA LEU A 90 -10.57 0.19 -10.43
C LEU A 90 -9.70 -0.75 -11.27
N PHE A 91 -8.40 -0.52 -11.24
CA PHE A 91 -7.39 -1.38 -11.87
C PHE A 91 -6.79 -2.28 -10.81
N TYR A 92 -6.75 -3.57 -11.06
CA TYR A 92 -6.30 -4.56 -10.09
C TYR A 92 -5.63 -5.75 -10.77
N THR A 93 -4.94 -6.56 -10.01
CA THR A 93 -4.34 -7.79 -10.54
C THR A 93 -5.26 -8.99 -10.29
N GLY A 94 -5.73 -9.60 -11.37
CA GLY A 94 -6.37 -10.89 -11.33
C GLY A 94 -5.32 -11.99 -11.19
N ASN A 95 -5.42 -12.83 -10.15
CA ASN A 95 -4.52 -13.94 -9.90
C ASN A 95 -5.23 -15.27 -10.17
N ASN A 96 -4.66 -16.06 -11.09
CA ASN A 96 -5.12 -17.41 -11.41
C ASN A 96 -3.96 -18.40 -11.30
N LYS A 97 -4.18 -19.53 -10.66
CA LYS A 97 -3.20 -20.64 -10.51
C LYS A 97 -3.72 -21.92 -11.15
N SER A 98 -4.33 -21.81 -12.31
CA SER A 98 -4.83 -22.98 -13.05
C SER A 98 -3.69 -23.94 -13.40
N GLY A 99 -3.85 -25.22 -13.04
CA GLY A 99 -2.82 -26.25 -13.29
C GLY A 99 -1.53 -26.06 -12.46
N GLY A 100 -1.59 -25.32 -11.34
CA GLY A 100 -0.42 -25.07 -10.47
C GLY A 100 0.49 -23.94 -10.96
N VAL A 101 0.24 -23.40 -12.15
CA VAL A 101 1.01 -22.27 -12.71
C VAL A 101 0.26 -20.97 -12.46
N ARG A 102 0.91 -20.01 -11.82
CA ARG A 102 0.37 -18.67 -11.63
C ARG A 102 0.31 -17.93 -12.98
N LYS A 103 -0.82 -17.27 -13.21
CA LYS A 103 -1.01 -16.29 -14.28
C LYS A 103 -1.55 -15.02 -13.68
N SER A 104 -0.81 -13.94 -13.80
CA SER A 104 -1.24 -12.61 -13.38
C SER A 104 -1.68 -11.83 -14.61
N SER A 105 -2.77 -11.06 -14.47
CA SER A 105 -3.25 -10.16 -15.51
C SER A 105 -3.77 -8.89 -14.85
N GLN A 106 -3.56 -7.73 -15.47
CA GLN A 106 -4.17 -6.50 -14.96
C GLN A 106 -5.60 -6.43 -15.50
N CYS A 107 -6.51 -6.12 -14.62
CA CYS A 107 -7.95 -6.16 -14.86
C CYS A 107 -8.58 -4.81 -14.56
N LEU A 108 -9.76 -4.57 -15.10
CA LEU A 108 -10.56 -3.37 -14.91
C LEU A 108 -11.95 -3.71 -14.37
N ALA A 109 -12.38 -2.99 -13.34
CA ALA A 109 -13.76 -2.89 -12.91
C ALA A 109 -14.18 -1.42 -12.89
N VAL A 110 -15.45 -1.13 -13.14
CA VAL A 110 -15.98 0.26 -13.20
C VAL A 110 -17.22 0.39 -12.35
N THR A 111 -17.46 1.62 -11.88
CA THR A 111 -18.68 1.96 -11.17
C THR A 111 -19.08 3.41 -11.43
N GLU A 112 -20.40 3.66 -11.48
CA GLU A 112 -20.96 5.01 -11.56
C GLU A 112 -21.49 5.50 -10.20
N ASP A 113 -21.76 4.59 -9.28
CA ASP A 113 -22.35 4.91 -7.97
C ASP A 113 -21.38 4.75 -6.78
N GLY A 114 -20.18 4.18 -7.03
CA GLY A 114 -19.19 3.86 -6.00
C GLY A 114 -19.57 2.66 -5.13
N LYS A 115 -20.60 1.90 -5.48
CA LYS A 115 -21.16 0.77 -4.72
C LYS A 115 -21.30 -0.51 -5.55
N THR A 116 -21.76 -0.38 -6.77
CA THR A 116 -21.94 -1.51 -7.70
C THR A 116 -20.84 -1.52 -8.71
N PHE A 117 -20.03 -2.58 -8.72
CA PHE A 117 -18.82 -2.68 -9.54
C PHE A 117 -19.05 -3.67 -10.69
N GLN A 118 -18.87 -3.21 -11.93
CA GLN A 118 -18.94 -4.02 -13.12
C GLN A 118 -17.53 -4.37 -13.62
N LYS A 119 -17.17 -5.63 -13.61
CA LYS A 119 -15.90 -6.09 -14.17
C LYS A 119 -15.91 -6.02 -15.70
N LYS A 120 -14.85 -5.44 -16.25
CA LYS A 120 -14.63 -5.32 -17.71
C LYS A 120 -13.68 -6.39 -18.23
N GLY A 121 -12.96 -7.09 -17.35
CA GLY A 121 -12.05 -8.15 -17.71
C GLY A 121 -10.57 -7.71 -17.75
N ILE A 122 -9.78 -8.51 -18.45
CA ILE A 122 -8.33 -8.29 -18.58
C ILE A 122 -8.06 -7.12 -19.52
N VAL A 123 -7.26 -6.16 -19.09
CA VAL A 123 -6.79 -5.00 -19.88
C VAL A 123 -5.31 -5.11 -20.25
N LEU A 124 -4.53 -5.93 -19.52
CA LEU A 124 -3.13 -6.18 -19.83
C LEU A 124 -2.71 -7.56 -19.31
N SER A 125 -2.17 -8.40 -20.18
CA SER A 125 -1.51 -9.65 -19.81
C SER A 125 -0.06 -9.40 -19.41
N THR A 126 0.53 -10.30 -18.62
CA THR A 126 1.94 -10.22 -18.25
C THR A 126 2.83 -10.27 -19.50
N PRO A 127 3.67 -9.25 -19.78
CA PRO A 127 4.59 -9.24 -20.89
C PRO A 127 5.67 -10.33 -20.78
N ALA A 128 6.25 -10.71 -21.91
CA ALA A 128 7.19 -11.84 -22.01
C ALA A 128 8.50 -11.62 -21.22
N GLU A 129 8.84 -10.39 -20.92
CA GLU A 129 10.05 -9.98 -20.18
C GLU A 129 10.00 -10.39 -18.70
N PHE A 130 8.77 -10.60 -18.16
CA PHE A 130 8.54 -10.86 -16.74
C PHE A 130 8.15 -12.30 -16.46
N THR A 131 8.34 -12.71 -15.20
CA THR A 131 7.79 -13.95 -14.67
C THR A 131 6.30 -13.76 -14.39
N GLU A 132 5.65 -14.77 -13.79
CA GLU A 132 4.26 -14.66 -13.31
C GLU A 132 4.08 -13.66 -12.17
N HIS A 133 5.16 -13.09 -11.64
CA HIS A 133 5.14 -12.01 -10.63
C HIS A 133 5.11 -10.66 -11.32
N PHE A 134 3.90 -10.22 -11.66
CA PHE A 134 3.59 -8.97 -12.36
C PHE A 134 2.25 -8.46 -11.83
N ARG A 135 2.27 -7.50 -10.86
CA ARG A 135 1.10 -7.13 -10.07
C ARG A 135 1.14 -5.71 -9.50
N ASP A 136 0.03 -5.30 -8.86
CA ASP A 136 -0.15 -4.08 -8.10
C ASP A 136 -0.12 -2.82 -8.98
N PRO A 137 -1.05 -2.70 -9.96
CA PRO A 137 -1.04 -1.57 -10.89
C PRO A 137 -1.41 -0.27 -10.20
N LYS A 138 -0.59 0.77 -10.37
CA LYS A 138 -0.89 2.16 -10.02
C LYS A 138 -1.08 2.97 -11.28
N VAL A 139 -2.25 3.58 -11.41
CA VAL A 139 -2.67 4.33 -12.61
C VAL A 139 -2.78 5.82 -12.31
N TRP A 140 -2.34 6.66 -13.27
CA TRP A 140 -2.60 8.11 -13.26
C TRP A 140 -2.76 8.62 -14.68
N GLN A 141 -3.26 9.84 -14.80
CA GLN A 141 -3.35 10.58 -16.04
C GLN A 141 -2.28 11.68 -16.06
N ASP A 142 -1.63 11.86 -17.20
CA ASP A 142 -0.76 12.99 -17.48
C ASP A 142 -1.01 13.49 -18.91
N GLY A 143 -1.51 14.72 -19.01
CA GLY A 143 -2.02 15.27 -20.25
C GLY A 143 -3.11 14.38 -20.86
N ASP A 144 -2.94 14.02 -22.13
CA ASP A 144 -3.86 13.18 -22.88
C ASP A 144 -3.55 11.67 -22.76
N ASN A 145 -2.60 11.31 -21.93
CA ASN A 145 -2.16 9.93 -21.76
C ASN A 145 -2.49 9.41 -20.37
N TYR A 146 -2.66 8.10 -20.29
CA TYR A 146 -2.76 7.34 -19.04
C TYR A 146 -1.52 6.49 -18.91
N TYR A 147 -0.99 6.41 -17.70
CA TYR A 147 0.19 5.62 -17.36
C TYR A 147 -0.13 4.67 -16.23
N MET A 148 0.58 3.56 -16.21
CA MET A 148 0.46 2.53 -15.17
C MET A 148 1.85 2.03 -14.82
N VAL A 149 2.22 2.08 -13.54
CA VAL A 149 3.37 1.35 -13.03
C VAL A 149 2.93 0.06 -12.37
N ILE A 150 3.71 -0.99 -12.56
CA ILE A 150 3.40 -2.34 -12.08
C ILE A 150 4.65 -2.94 -11.43
N GLY A 151 4.48 -3.53 -10.26
CA GLY A 151 5.53 -4.29 -9.59
C GLY A 151 5.79 -5.61 -10.31
N ALA A 152 7.05 -5.95 -10.53
CA ALA A 152 7.39 -7.09 -11.36
C ALA A 152 8.68 -7.80 -10.93
N GLN A 153 8.78 -9.07 -11.36
CA GLN A 153 10.03 -9.80 -11.38
C GLN A 153 10.39 -10.10 -12.83
N MET A 154 11.59 -9.68 -13.24
CA MET A 154 12.13 -10.00 -14.55
C MET A 154 12.48 -11.49 -14.66
N LYS A 155 12.59 -12.02 -15.89
CA LYS A 155 12.99 -13.42 -16.17
C LYS A 155 14.36 -13.80 -15.59
N ASN A 156 15.23 -12.83 -15.37
CA ASN A 156 16.53 -13.04 -14.70
C ASN A 156 16.45 -13.11 -13.17
N GLY A 157 15.23 -13.13 -12.59
CA GLY A 157 14.98 -13.23 -11.17
C GLY A 157 15.11 -11.91 -10.38
N ARG A 158 15.23 -10.75 -11.06
CA ARG A 158 15.39 -9.45 -10.40
C ARG A 158 14.08 -8.67 -10.34
N GLY A 159 13.87 -8.00 -9.21
CA GLY A 159 12.74 -7.11 -8.99
C GLY A 159 12.82 -5.86 -9.86
N SER A 160 11.68 -5.39 -10.33
CA SER A 160 11.60 -4.23 -11.21
C SER A 160 10.24 -3.55 -11.12
N VAL A 161 10.17 -2.34 -11.66
CA VAL A 161 8.94 -1.60 -11.92
C VAL A 161 8.77 -1.47 -13.43
N ALA A 162 7.67 -1.98 -13.94
CA ALA A 162 7.28 -1.85 -15.35
C ALA A 162 6.44 -0.59 -15.56
N LEU A 163 6.62 0.08 -16.69
CA LEU A 163 5.77 1.18 -17.15
C LEU A 163 4.91 0.73 -18.32
N CYS A 164 3.63 1.01 -18.23
CA CYS A 164 2.65 0.82 -19.30
C CYS A 164 1.94 2.13 -19.60
N SER A 165 1.42 2.28 -20.81
CA SER A 165 0.65 3.43 -21.23
C SER A 165 -0.65 3.05 -21.93
N SER A 166 -1.59 4.01 -21.96
CA SER A 166 -2.86 3.92 -22.68
C SER A 166 -3.32 5.30 -23.14
N LYS A 167 -4.10 5.35 -24.22
CA LYS A 167 -4.81 6.55 -24.68
C LYS A 167 -6.23 6.66 -24.14
N ASP A 168 -6.81 5.56 -23.69
CA ASP A 168 -8.22 5.46 -23.33
C ASP A 168 -8.46 4.86 -21.92
N ALA A 169 -7.38 4.48 -21.19
CA ALA A 169 -7.42 3.78 -19.91
C ALA A 169 -8.17 2.41 -19.98
N GLU A 170 -8.21 1.80 -21.16
CA GLU A 170 -8.80 0.47 -21.39
C GLU A 170 -7.84 -0.43 -22.15
N ASN A 171 -7.19 0.11 -23.19
CA ASN A 171 -6.22 -0.61 -24.02
C ASN A 171 -4.79 -0.22 -23.57
N TRP A 172 -4.15 -1.12 -22.84
CA TRP A 172 -2.83 -0.89 -22.25
C TRP A 172 -1.74 -1.62 -23.02
N LYS A 173 -0.57 -0.98 -23.11
CA LYS A 173 0.63 -1.61 -23.65
C LYS A 173 1.81 -1.41 -22.71
N PHE A 174 2.68 -2.39 -22.63
CA PHE A 174 3.97 -2.30 -21.98
C PHE A 174 4.89 -1.38 -22.79
N GLU A 175 5.55 -0.43 -22.15
CA GLU A 175 6.46 0.50 -22.78
C GLU A 175 7.93 0.14 -22.50
N LEU A 176 8.28 0.06 -21.21
CA LEU A 176 9.66 -0.19 -20.78
C LEU A 176 9.73 -0.64 -19.31
N VAL A 177 10.89 -1.12 -18.91
CA VAL A 177 11.24 -1.29 -17.50
C VAL A 177 11.74 0.03 -16.94
N LEU A 178 10.96 0.63 -16.04
CA LEU A 178 11.22 1.95 -15.47
C LEU A 178 12.39 1.94 -14.49
N ALA A 179 12.44 0.93 -13.65
CA ALA A 179 13.43 0.79 -12.59
C ALA A 179 13.71 -0.69 -12.28
N LYS A 180 14.92 -0.98 -11.83
CA LYS A 180 15.39 -2.35 -11.52
C LYS A 180 16.11 -2.39 -10.17
N SER A 181 15.97 -3.51 -9.47
CA SER A 181 16.78 -3.83 -8.32
C SER A 181 17.86 -4.84 -8.69
N LYS A 182 19.03 -4.71 -8.10
CA LYS A 182 20.11 -5.71 -8.12
C LYS A 182 20.11 -6.58 -6.86
N GLU A 183 19.47 -6.10 -5.80
CA GLU A 183 19.46 -6.73 -4.47
C GLU A 183 18.22 -7.60 -4.25
N TYR A 184 17.05 -7.18 -4.77
CA TYR A 184 15.75 -7.78 -4.46
C TYR A 184 15.18 -8.55 -5.63
N GLU A 185 14.53 -9.68 -5.34
CA GLU A 185 13.93 -10.58 -6.33
C GLU A 185 12.54 -10.13 -6.77
N MET A 186 11.87 -9.29 -5.98
CA MET A 186 10.57 -8.75 -6.32
C MET A 186 10.45 -7.29 -5.86
N VAL A 187 9.67 -6.52 -6.60
CA VAL A 187 9.19 -5.20 -6.20
C VAL A 187 7.66 -5.24 -6.26
N GLU A 188 7.03 -4.89 -5.15
CA GLU A 188 5.57 -4.85 -5.00
C GLU A 188 5.08 -3.42 -4.82
N CYS A 189 3.78 -3.23 -5.04
CA CYS A 189 3.03 -2.01 -4.72
C CYS A 189 3.71 -0.71 -5.16
N PRO A 190 4.17 -0.58 -6.42
CA PRO A 190 4.72 0.69 -6.88
C PRO A 190 3.64 1.76 -6.88
N ASP A 191 4.00 2.98 -6.47
CA ASP A 191 3.14 4.14 -6.55
C ASP A 191 3.95 5.34 -7.05
N TYR A 192 3.48 5.99 -8.12
CA TYR A 192 4.06 7.24 -8.60
C TYR A 192 3.12 8.40 -8.33
N PHE A 193 3.64 9.47 -7.76
CA PHE A 193 2.92 10.72 -7.51
C PHE A 193 3.83 11.93 -7.49
N GLN A 194 3.23 13.10 -7.63
CA GLN A 194 3.91 14.38 -7.40
C GLN A 194 3.41 15.02 -6.10
N VAL A 195 4.34 15.60 -5.35
CA VAL A 195 4.07 16.35 -4.13
C VAL A 195 5.05 17.52 -4.02
N ASP A 196 4.53 18.74 -3.79
CA ASP A 196 5.32 20.00 -3.72
C ASP A 196 6.29 20.18 -4.89
N GLY A 197 5.88 19.79 -6.10
CA GLY A 197 6.68 19.88 -7.33
C GLY A 197 7.72 18.77 -7.52
N GLN A 198 7.84 17.84 -6.56
CA GLN A 198 8.75 16.71 -6.66
C GLN A 198 8.01 15.42 -7.05
N GLY A 199 8.47 14.74 -8.08
CA GLY A 199 8.03 13.38 -8.42
C GLY A 199 8.65 12.36 -7.47
N ILE A 200 7.84 11.43 -7.01
CA ILE A 200 8.22 10.36 -6.09
C ILE A 200 7.78 9.02 -6.66
N LEU A 201 8.70 8.08 -6.73
CA LEU A 201 8.43 6.65 -6.92
C LEU A 201 8.54 5.94 -5.57
N LEU A 202 7.41 5.42 -5.11
CA LEU A 202 7.30 4.61 -3.92
C LEU A 202 7.20 3.14 -4.33
N TYR A 203 7.78 2.23 -3.56
CA TYR A 203 7.82 0.80 -3.87
C TYR A 203 8.17 -0.04 -2.65
N CYS A 204 7.86 -1.33 -2.72
CA CYS A 204 8.13 -2.31 -1.68
C CYS A 204 9.07 -3.39 -2.21
N PRO A 205 10.39 -3.29 -1.96
CA PRO A 205 11.34 -4.33 -2.32
C PRO A 205 11.17 -5.53 -1.41
N GLN A 206 11.27 -6.73 -1.97
CA GLN A 206 11.07 -7.99 -1.27
C GLN A 206 12.16 -8.99 -1.63
N HIS A 207 12.80 -9.57 -0.61
CA HIS A 207 13.55 -10.81 -0.73
C HIS A 207 12.60 -12.00 -0.62
N ARG A 208 12.81 -13.00 -1.45
CA ARG A 208 12.05 -14.26 -1.42
C ARG A 208 12.80 -15.39 -0.74
N ASP A 209 14.04 -15.15 -0.39
CA ASP A 209 14.91 -16.11 0.25
C ASP A 209 14.71 -16.04 1.77
N ASN A 210 14.14 -17.11 2.34
CA ASN A 210 13.84 -17.23 3.77
C ASN A 210 15.11 -17.41 4.63
N GLU A 211 16.30 -17.52 4.04
CA GLU A 211 17.57 -17.69 4.78
C GLU A 211 18.16 -16.35 5.24
N ARG A 212 17.62 -15.22 4.77
CA ARG A 212 18.09 -13.89 5.18
C ARG A 212 17.35 -13.38 6.41
N ASP A 213 18.00 -12.52 7.16
CA ASP A 213 17.41 -11.81 8.30
C ASP A 213 16.08 -11.16 7.85
N SER A 214 14.96 -11.66 8.34
CA SER A 214 13.61 -11.25 7.98
C SER A 214 13.39 -9.74 8.16
N SER A 215 14.18 -9.06 8.99
CA SER A 215 14.17 -7.60 9.13
C SER A 215 14.50 -6.84 7.84
N LEU A 216 15.11 -7.51 6.88
CA LEU A 216 15.50 -6.96 5.59
C LEU A 216 14.69 -7.54 4.42
N CYS A 217 13.76 -8.47 4.68
CA CYS A 217 13.06 -9.21 3.63
C CYS A 217 12.01 -8.36 2.91
N SER A 218 11.33 -7.46 3.63
CA SER A 218 10.32 -6.58 3.04
C SER A 218 10.21 -5.26 3.80
N PHE A 219 10.11 -4.17 3.08
CA PHE A 219 9.88 -2.83 3.64
C PHE A 219 9.34 -1.91 2.55
N SER A 220 8.93 -0.71 2.92
CA SER A 220 8.50 0.32 1.97
C SER A 220 9.58 1.38 1.81
N ALA A 221 9.91 1.69 0.57
CA ALA A 221 10.93 2.67 0.20
C ALA A 221 10.39 3.68 -0.80
N TYR A 222 11.07 4.82 -0.91
CA TYR A 222 10.80 5.80 -1.96
C TYR A 222 12.10 6.35 -2.54
N LYS A 223 11.97 6.89 -3.75
CA LYS A 223 13.01 7.68 -4.43
C LYS A 223 12.38 8.90 -5.08
N GLU A 224 13.15 9.95 -5.20
CA GLU A 224 12.84 11.05 -6.11
C GLU A 224 12.90 10.53 -7.55
N PHE A 225 11.92 10.91 -8.34
CA PHE A 225 11.78 10.41 -9.70
C PHE A 225 11.15 11.47 -10.60
N ASP A 226 11.86 11.88 -11.66
CA ASP A 226 11.32 12.82 -12.63
C ASP A 226 10.68 12.06 -13.81
N PHE A 227 9.37 12.09 -13.88
CA PHE A 227 8.60 11.45 -14.95
C PHE A 227 8.80 12.17 -16.30
N ASN A 228 9.18 13.44 -16.31
CA ASN A 228 9.44 14.17 -17.54
C ASN A 228 10.61 13.57 -18.32
N ASP A 229 11.55 12.93 -17.66
CA ASP A 229 12.65 12.21 -18.32
C ASP A 229 12.16 11.02 -19.14
N ILE A 230 11.03 10.41 -18.75
CA ILE A 230 10.40 9.33 -19.51
C ILE A 230 9.66 9.89 -20.73
N VAL A 231 8.79 10.86 -20.49
CA VAL A 231 7.94 11.45 -21.55
C VAL A 231 8.77 12.09 -22.64
N SER A 232 9.94 12.64 -22.28
CA SER A 232 10.91 13.24 -23.22
C SER A 232 11.78 12.21 -23.96
N GLY A 233 11.60 10.91 -23.73
CA GLY A 233 12.38 9.84 -24.37
C GLY A 233 13.82 9.73 -23.87
N LYS A 234 14.16 10.34 -22.74
CA LYS A 234 15.49 10.26 -22.14
C LYS A 234 15.78 8.94 -21.42
N ILE A 235 14.75 8.17 -21.06
CA ILE A 235 14.92 6.85 -20.48
C ILE A 235 14.89 5.83 -21.61
N GLU A 236 16.07 5.44 -22.02
CA GLU A 236 16.33 4.26 -22.84
C GLU A 236 16.67 3.09 -21.91
N ASP A 237 16.71 1.87 -22.43
CA ASP A 237 17.11 0.67 -21.66
C ASP A 237 18.48 0.81 -20.95
N SER A 238 19.34 1.72 -21.44
CA SER A 238 20.64 2.05 -20.84
C SER A 238 20.56 2.90 -19.57
N ASN A 239 19.43 3.60 -19.32
CA ASN A 239 19.23 4.58 -18.23
C ASN A 239 18.18 4.14 -17.22
N VAL A 240 17.90 2.84 -17.14
CA VAL A 240 16.94 2.28 -16.18
C VAL A 240 17.38 2.61 -14.75
N GLN A 241 16.48 3.21 -14.00
CA GLN A 241 16.73 3.63 -12.61
C GLN A 241 17.13 2.45 -11.72
N ASN A 242 18.19 2.64 -10.91
CA ASN A 242 18.57 1.68 -9.89
C ASN A 242 17.75 1.93 -8.61
N LEU A 243 16.94 0.94 -8.20
CA LEU A 243 16.09 1.03 -7.00
C LEU A 243 16.87 0.92 -5.69
N ASP A 244 18.07 0.37 -5.73
CA ASP A 244 18.85 0.10 -4.52
C ASP A 244 19.65 1.31 -4.05
N GLU A 245 20.06 2.18 -4.97
CA GLU A 245 20.87 3.35 -4.69
C GLU A 245 20.01 4.57 -4.34
N GLY A 246 20.37 5.28 -3.26
CA GLY A 246 19.70 6.52 -2.83
C GLY A 246 18.25 6.33 -2.37
N ARG A 247 17.81 5.09 -2.14
CA ARG A 247 16.48 4.82 -1.58
C ARG A 247 16.38 5.33 -0.15
N LYS A 248 15.21 5.80 0.20
CA LYS A 248 14.86 6.23 1.56
C LYS A 248 13.72 5.37 2.08
N LYS A 249 13.76 4.99 3.37
CA LYS A 249 12.64 4.28 3.99
C LYS A 249 11.43 5.19 4.10
N MET A 250 10.26 4.64 3.78
CA MET A 250 8.99 5.35 3.87
C MET A 250 8.56 5.53 5.33
N ASP A 251 8.69 4.50 6.14
CA ASP A 251 8.37 4.52 7.57
C ASP A 251 9.59 4.11 8.39
N GLN A 252 9.74 4.67 9.57
CA GLN A 252 10.87 4.40 10.45
C GLN A 252 10.60 3.27 11.45
N GLY A 253 9.34 2.81 11.51
CA GLY A 253 8.93 1.65 12.31
C GLY A 253 9.06 0.33 11.55
N PHE A 254 8.35 -0.68 12.03
CA PHE A 254 8.50 -2.06 11.56
C PHE A 254 7.24 -2.57 10.86
N ASP A 255 6.08 -2.08 11.26
CA ASP A 255 4.78 -2.59 10.82
C ASP A 255 4.17 -1.62 9.79
N PHE A 256 4.83 -1.49 8.64
CA PHE A 256 4.40 -0.61 7.57
C PHE A 256 4.75 -1.20 6.21
N TYR A 257 3.74 -1.55 5.42
CA TYR A 257 3.92 -2.15 4.11
C TYR A 257 2.84 -1.73 3.11
N ALA A 258 3.10 -1.93 1.81
CA ALA A 258 2.19 -1.69 0.70
C ALA A 258 1.49 -0.31 0.71
N PRO A 259 2.19 0.81 0.97
CA PRO A 259 1.55 2.12 0.98
C PRO A 259 1.00 2.49 -0.39
N GLN A 260 -0.15 3.19 -0.39
CA GLN A 260 -0.74 3.76 -1.59
C GLN A 260 -1.19 5.20 -1.33
N THR A 261 -1.12 6.03 -2.37
CA THR A 261 -1.49 7.45 -2.30
C THR A 261 -2.68 7.79 -3.17
N PHE A 262 -3.35 8.88 -2.84
CA PHE A 262 -4.32 9.55 -3.71
C PHE A 262 -4.29 11.06 -3.47
N THR A 263 -4.93 11.82 -4.36
CA THR A 263 -5.08 13.26 -4.19
C THR A 263 -6.48 13.57 -3.66
N SER A 264 -6.55 14.28 -2.54
CA SER A 264 -7.81 14.77 -1.96
C SER A 264 -8.37 15.95 -2.77
N PRO A 265 -9.66 16.34 -2.59
CA PRO A 265 -10.27 17.44 -3.33
C PRO A 265 -9.57 18.80 -3.13
N ASP A 266 -8.93 19.00 -2.00
CA ASP A 266 -8.16 20.21 -1.68
C ASP A 266 -6.68 20.13 -2.11
N GLY A 267 -6.32 19.15 -2.93
CA GLY A 267 -5.01 19.00 -3.55
C GLY A 267 -3.94 18.32 -2.69
N ARG A 268 -4.27 17.92 -1.45
CA ARG A 268 -3.31 17.20 -0.59
C ARG A 268 -3.04 15.81 -1.12
N LYS A 269 -1.82 15.34 -0.96
CA LYS A 269 -1.45 13.96 -1.18
C LYS A 269 -1.65 13.17 0.11
N ILE A 270 -2.59 12.23 0.10
CA ILE A 270 -2.94 11.40 1.25
C ILE A 270 -2.45 9.98 1.00
N LEU A 271 -1.93 9.35 2.06
CA LEU A 271 -1.40 7.99 2.05
C LEU A 271 -2.10 7.15 3.10
N PHE A 272 -2.36 5.89 2.75
CA PHE A 272 -2.61 4.79 3.67
C PHE A 272 -1.60 3.68 3.42
N ALA A 273 -1.32 2.88 4.43
CA ALA A 273 -0.52 1.66 4.31
C ALA A 273 -1.12 0.54 5.15
N TRP A 274 -0.74 -0.68 4.86
CA TRP A 274 -0.98 -1.82 5.73
C TRP A 274 -0.07 -1.71 6.96
N MET A 275 -0.67 -1.64 8.14
CA MET A 275 0.05 -1.55 9.41
C MET A 275 0.45 -2.94 9.87
N SER A 276 1.32 -3.56 9.11
CA SER A 276 1.95 -4.85 9.36
C SER A 276 3.07 -5.09 8.34
N ARG A 277 3.44 -6.34 8.12
CA ARG A 277 4.49 -6.78 7.20
C ARG A 277 4.23 -8.20 6.72
N MET A 278 5.01 -8.69 5.77
CA MET A 278 4.79 -9.98 5.10
C MET A 278 5.20 -11.22 5.91
N GLU A 279 5.44 -11.13 7.21
CA GLU A 279 5.93 -12.24 8.02
C GLU A 279 4.80 -13.03 8.66
N GLU A 280 4.77 -14.35 8.41
CA GLU A 280 3.72 -15.26 8.89
C GLU A 280 3.66 -15.40 10.42
N GLU A 281 4.74 -15.11 11.14
CA GLU A 281 4.76 -15.26 12.61
C GLU A 281 3.80 -14.31 13.32
N GLU A 282 3.43 -13.21 12.66
CA GLU A 282 2.51 -12.23 13.18
C GLU A 282 1.08 -12.80 13.36
N GLU A 283 0.65 -13.66 12.47
CA GLU A 283 -0.63 -14.36 12.56
C GLU A 283 -0.73 -15.20 13.84
N LYS A 284 0.40 -15.74 14.29
CA LYS A 284 0.48 -16.56 15.51
C LYS A 284 0.41 -15.73 16.79
N LEU A 285 0.95 -14.50 16.75
CA LEU A 285 1.04 -13.64 17.94
C LEU A 285 -0.28 -12.95 18.30
N PHE A 286 -1.12 -12.65 17.32
CA PHE A 286 -2.36 -11.86 17.50
C PHE A 286 -3.63 -12.64 17.15
N GLY A 287 -3.51 -13.88 16.67
CA GLY A 287 -4.63 -14.65 16.15
C GLY A 287 -5.48 -15.37 17.19
N GLU A 288 -5.00 -15.59 18.41
CA GLU A 288 -5.77 -16.29 19.43
C GLU A 288 -6.82 -15.37 20.08
N GLY A 289 -8.09 -15.65 19.83
CA GLY A 289 -9.22 -14.94 20.44
C GLY A 289 -9.72 -13.71 19.68
N GLU A 290 -9.04 -13.25 18.62
CA GLU A 290 -9.48 -12.13 17.79
C GLU A 290 -10.19 -12.62 16.51
N SER A 291 -11.24 -11.90 16.10
CA SER A 291 -11.98 -12.20 14.87
C SER A 291 -11.30 -11.68 13.63
N SER A 292 -10.45 -10.64 13.76
CA SER A 292 -9.70 -10.00 12.67
C SER A 292 -8.25 -9.78 13.07
N ILE A 293 -7.37 -9.69 12.07
CA ILE A 293 -5.98 -9.27 12.25
C ILE A 293 -5.63 -8.18 11.24
N HIS A 294 -4.71 -7.32 11.66
CA HIS A 294 -4.19 -6.17 10.95
C HIS A 294 -5.19 -5.03 10.78
N CYS A 295 -4.66 -3.87 10.52
CA CYS A 295 -5.40 -2.64 10.24
C CYS A 295 -4.63 -1.78 9.24
N MET A 296 -5.28 -0.73 8.73
CA MET A 296 -4.59 0.34 7.99
C MET A 296 -3.92 1.32 8.96
N THR A 297 -2.84 1.95 8.50
CA THR A 297 -2.32 3.15 9.18
C THR A 297 -3.39 4.24 9.23
N LEU A 298 -3.18 5.22 10.07
CA LEU A 298 -3.91 6.48 9.94
C LEU A 298 -3.69 7.08 8.54
N PRO A 299 -4.67 7.83 8.00
CA PRO A 299 -4.42 8.63 6.82
C PRO A 299 -3.33 9.67 7.10
N ARG A 300 -2.31 9.71 6.23
CA ARG A 300 -1.17 10.63 6.35
C ARG A 300 -1.16 11.63 5.22
N GLU A 301 -1.02 12.90 5.56
CA GLU A 301 -0.76 13.97 4.61
C GLU A 301 0.74 13.99 4.30
N LEU A 302 1.08 13.99 3.01
CA LEU A 302 2.45 14.02 2.54
C LEU A 302 2.86 15.42 2.12
N SER A 303 4.11 15.79 2.38
CA SER A 303 4.76 16.99 1.82
C SER A 303 6.24 16.69 1.54
N TYR A 304 6.83 17.43 0.61
CA TYR A 304 8.25 17.27 0.29
C TYR A 304 9.01 18.52 0.70
N ARG A 305 9.99 18.39 1.60
CA ARG A 305 10.76 19.53 2.12
C ARG A 305 12.21 19.13 2.36
N ASN A 306 13.12 20.00 1.94
CA ASN A 306 14.55 19.83 2.19
C ASN A 306 15.12 18.47 1.72
N GLY A 307 14.64 17.95 0.58
CA GLY A 307 15.08 16.66 0.06
C GLY A 307 14.47 15.44 0.77
N GLU A 308 13.42 15.61 1.58
CA GLU A 308 12.77 14.51 2.30
C GLU A 308 11.25 14.54 2.15
N LEU A 309 10.66 13.35 2.04
CA LEU A 309 9.22 13.15 2.09
C LEU A 309 8.79 13.16 3.56
N CYS A 310 8.06 14.19 3.95
CA CYS A 310 7.50 14.36 5.28
C CYS A 310 6.10 13.77 5.35
N GLN A 311 5.74 13.21 6.49
CA GLN A 311 4.46 12.56 6.74
C GLN A 311 3.89 13.04 8.07
N LEU A 312 2.64 13.46 8.06
CA LEU A 312 1.90 13.78 9.29
C LEU A 312 0.49 13.17 9.18
N PRO A 313 -0.14 12.78 10.29
CA PRO A 313 -1.55 12.47 10.26
C PRO A 313 -2.34 13.60 9.63
N VAL A 314 -3.39 13.26 8.89
CA VAL A 314 -4.24 14.29 8.27
C VAL A 314 -4.76 15.27 9.31
N ARG A 315 -4.87 16.54 8.93
CA ARG A 315 -5.28 17.63 9.83
C ARG A 315 -6.64 17.42 10.50
N GLU A 316 -7.52 16.66 9.90
CA GLU A 316 -8.82 16.28 10.43
C GLU A 316 -8.69 15.53 11.77
N LEU A 317 -7.61 14.75 11.92
CA LEU A 317 -7.32 14.02 13.16
C LEU A 317 -6.81 14.90 14.30
N GLU A 318 -6.27 16.09 14.04
CA GLU A 318 -5.62 16.93 15.07
C GLU A 318 -6.50 17.23 16.27
N LYS A 319 -7.80 17.45 16.05
CA LYS A 319 -8.76 17.73 17.12
C LYS A 319 -9.18 16.49 17.92
N SER A 320 -8.94 15.31 17.34
CA SER A 320 -9.34 14.02 17.91
C SER A 320 -8.18 13.30 18.59
N LEU A 321 -6.95 13.76 18.37
CA LEU A 321 -5.75 13.15 18.94
C LEU A 321 -5.66 13.49 20.43
N CYS A 322 -6.00 12.54 21.29
CA CYS A 322 -5.69 12.58 22.71
C CYS A 322 -4.44 11.72 22.94
N ILE A 323 -3.45 12.26 23.63
CA ILE A 323 -2.35 11.46 24.16
C ILE A 323 -2.95 10.61 25.27
N HIS A 324 -3.14 9.33 25.04
CA HIS A 324 -3.53 8.40 26.07
C HIS A 324 -2.29 7.81 26.76
N LYS A 325 -2.32 7.72 28.08
CA LYS A 325 -1.41 6.81 28.80
C LYS A 325 -1.80 5.39 28.38
N ILE A 326 -0.89 4.70 27.71
CA ILE A 326 -1.07 3.30 27.35
C ILE A 326 -0.94 2.49 28.64
N SER A 327 -1.97 1.73 29.01
CA SER A 327 -1.90 0.86 30.19
C SER A 327 -1.10 -0.41 29.85
N GLU A 328 -0.37 -0.94 30.82
CA GLU A 328 0.49 -2.13 30.69
C GLU A 328 -0.22 -3.39 30.17
N GLN A 329 -1.55 -3.40 30.10
CA GLN A 329 -2.36 -4.56 29.75
C GLN A 329 -2.90 -4.54 28.32
N GLU A 330 -2.72 -3.47 27.57
CA GLU A 330 -3.25 -3.35 26.21
C GLU A 330 -2.11 -3.53 25.18
N ARG A 331 -2.07 -4.70 24.53
CA ARG A 331 -1.30 -4.90 23.30
C ARG A 331 -1.98 -4.09 22.20
N GLN A 332 -1.43 -2.95 21.85
CA GLN A 332 -1.97 -2.08 20.81
C GLN A 332 -0.90 -1.83 19.75
N SER A 333 -1.33 -1.85 18.51
CA SER A 333 -0.60 -1.22 17.42
C SER A 333 -0.72 0.29 17.56
N GLY A 334 0.31 1.04 17.26
CA GLY A 334 0.29 2.49 17.35
C GLY A 334 1.23 3.16 16.37
N GLU A 335 0.94 4.42 16.09
CA GLU A 335 1.80 5.28 15.29
C GLU A 335 2.43 6.35 16.17
N ILE A 336 3.74 6.49 16.07
CA ILE A 336 4.54 7.42 16.85
C ILE A 336 5.10 8.48 15.92
N ILE A 337 4.88 9.73 16.24
CA ILE A 337 5.41 10.85 15.48
C ILE A 337 6.59 11.48 16.22
N LEU A 338 7.71 11.56 15.53
CA LEU A 338 8.92 12.19 16.01
C LEU A 338 9.56 13.03 14.89
N LYS A 339 9.62 14.34 15.05
CA LYS A 339 10.27 15.25 14.10
C LYS A 339 9.83 15.03 12.64
N ASN A 340 8.53 15.04 12.38
CA ASN A 340 7.92 14.80 11.06
C ASN A 340 8.19 13.41 10.44
N ARG A 341 8.59 12.45 11.25
CA ARG A 341 8.72 11.04 10.86
C ARG A 341 7.71 10.22 11.64
N VAL A 342 7.16 9.21 11.00
CA VAL A 342 6.21 8.29 11.60
C VAL A 342 6.86 6.93 11.78
N TYR A 343 6.58 6.32 12.92
CA TYR A 343 7.03 4.99 13.30
C TYR A 343 5.78 4.14 13.55
N CYS A 344 5.49 3.22 12.65
CA CYS A 344 4.47 2.22 12.86
C CYS A 344 5.06 1.03 13.56
N ALA A 345 4.53 0.68 14.70
CA ALA A 345 4.97 -0.47 15.45
C ALA A 345 3.90 -0.97 16.41
N LYS A 346 4.00 -2.23 16.77
CA LYS A 346 3.28 -2.80 17.90
C LYS A 346 3.96 -2.37 19.19
N LEU A 347 3.22 -1.71 20.04
CA LEU A 347 3.72 -1.25 21.34
C LEU A 347 3.61 -2.41 22.34
N SER A 348 4.73 -3.09 22.59
CA SER A 348 4.71 -4.29 23.42
C SER A 348 4.72 -4.02 24.92
N ASN A 349 5.39 -2.95 25.40
CA ASN A 349 5.45 -2.63 26.83
C ASN A 349 5.80 -1.16 27.09
N LEU A 350 5.06 -0.52 27.97
CA LEU A 350 5.54 0.66 28.71
C LEU A 350 6.49 0.17 29.81
N GLN A 351 7.77 0.46 29.70
CA GLN A 351 8.73 0.08 30.75
C GLN A 351 8.70 1.00 31.96
N ASN A 352 8.29 2.25 31.75
CA ASN A 352 8.08 3.25 32.81
C ASN A 352 7.30 4.44 32.25
N GLU A 353 6.97 5.42 33.09
CA GLU A 353 6.22 6.62 32.68
C GLU A 353 6.92 7.52 31.64
N THR A 354 8.16 7.24 31.28
CA THR A 354 9.01 8.09 30.44
C THR A 354 9.52 7.42 29.19
N SER A 355 9.29 6.11 29.02
CA SER A 355 9.75 5.36 27.85
C SER A 355 8.79 4.24 27.50
N PHE A 356 8.81 3.81 26.25
CA PHE A 356 8.14 2.62 25.77
C PHE A 356 9.08 1.84 24.85
N LYS A 357 8.82 0.55 24.78
CA LYS A 357 9.61 -0.41 24.06
C LYS A 357 8.89 -0.81 22.78
N ILE A 358 9.60 -0.76 21.68
CA ILE A 358 9.17 -1.31 20.40
C ILE A 358 10.01 -2.56 20.17
N GLU A 359 9.35 -3.70 20.05
CA GLU A 359 10.00 -4.98 19.72
C GLU A 359 9.88 -5.28 18.23
N PHE A 360 11.02 -5.69 17.67
CA PHE A 360 11.08 -6.17 16.31
C PHE A 360 12.14 -7.27 16.19
N GLN A 361 11.70 -8.49 15.88
CA GLN A 361 12.58 -9.64 15.61
C GLN A 361 13.79 -9.74 16.57
N ASN A 362 13.52 -9.81 17.85
CA ASN A 362 14.51 -9.83 18.92
C ASN A 362 15.38 -8.58 19.04
N ARG A 363 15.03 -7.49 18.36
CA ARG A 363 15.63 -6.17 18.57
C ARG A 363 14.66 -5.27 19.31
N GLU A 364 15.18 -4.56 20.28
CA GLU A 364 14.44 -3.61 21.08
C GLU A 364 14.90 -2.19 20.77
N VAL A 365 13.96 -1.32 20.52
CA VAL A 365 14.19 0.12 20.47
C VAL A 365 13.45 0.76 21.62
N ILE A 366 14.18 1.38 22.52
CA ILE A 366 13.60 2.14 23.62
C ILE A 366 13.49 3.59 23.19
N LEU A 367 12.28 4.11 23.15
CA LEU A 367 12.00 5.51 22.86
C LEU A 367 11.66 6.22 24.18
N GLU A 368 12.42 7.27 24.50
CA GLU A 368 12.10 8.13 25.64
C GLU A 368 10.90 9.04 25.30
N TYR A 369 9.94 9.09 26.19
CA TYR A 369 8.71 9.91 26.05
C TYR A 369 9.01 11.38 25.70
N LYS A 370 10.10 11.93 26.22
CA LYS A 370 10.54 13.30 25.95
C LYS A 370 10.90 13.57 24.49
N LYS A 371 11.15 12.53 23.70
CA LYS A 371 11.51 12.62 22.27
C LYS A 371 10.30 12.40 21.36
N VAL A 372 9.18 11.96 21.91
CA VAL A 372 7.97 11.63 21.15
C VAL A 372 7.06 12.84 21.14
N GLU A 373 6.70 13.30 19.95
CA GLU A 373 5.79 14.44 19.80
C GLU A 373 4.33 14.03 20.02
N LYS A 374 3.93 12.87 19.49
CA LYS A 374 2.57 12.33 19.62
C LYS A 374 2.59 10.81 19.54
N ILE A 375 1.68 10.16 20.27
CA ILE A 375 1.35 8.73 20.12
C ILE A 375 -0.12 8.65 19.78
N ILE A 376 -0.43 7.85 18.78
CA ILE A 376 -1.79 7.62 18.30
C ILE A 376 -2.02 6.11 18.32
N SER A 377 -2.99 5.69 19.08
CA SER A 377 -3.39 4.28 19.21
C SER A 377 -4.86 4.07 18.90
#